data_fa98e15d65502b6ec6d3d1fa1c90a944
#
_entry.id   fa98e15d65502b6ec6d3d1fa1c90a944
#
_cell.length_a   1.000
_cell.length_b   1.000
_cell.length_c   1.000
_cell.angle_alpha   90.00
_cell.angle_beta   90.00
_cell.angle_gamma   90.00
#
_symmetry.space_group_name_H-M   'P 1'
#
loop_
_entity.id
_entity.type
_entity.pdbx_description
1 polymer ?
#
loop_
_entity_poly.entity_id
_entity_poly.type
_entity_poly.pdbx_seq_one_letter_code
_entity_poly.pdbx_strand_id
1 'polypeptide(L)' 'GISYKFVSPGVVGVPDRIVLFPGGVLIFVEVKAPGKVLRASQLVQKKLINDMGRSVYIIDSFEQVDTLVSPFRGRNAV' A
#
# COMPACT_ATOMS: atom_id res chain seq x y z
N GLY A 1 7.76 -10.11 5.06
CA GLY A 1 7.25 -9.56 3.81
C GLY A 1 8.31 -8.90 2.96
N ILE A 2 7.96 -8.64 1.75
CA ILE A 2 8.85 -7.99 0.79
C ILE A 2 8.16 -6.74 0.30
N SER A 3 8.89 -5.61 0.28
CA SER A 3 8.37 -4.34 -0.21
C SER A 3 9.18 -3.88 -1.42
N TYR A 4 8.46 -3.50 -2.48
CA TYR A 4 9.06 -2.96 -3.67
C TYR A 4 8.52 -1.56 -3.95
N LYS A 5 9.38 -0.69 -4.47
CA LYS A 5 8.93 0.58 -5.00
C LYS A 5 8.11 0.32 -6.26
N PHE A 6 6.94 0.92 -6.34
CA PHE A 6 6.07 0.79 -7.51
C PHE A 6 6.16 2.03 -8.38
N VAL A 7 6.53 1.84 -9.63
CA VAL A 7 6.58 2.90 -10.62
C VAL A 7 5.82 2.43 -11.86
N SER A 8 4.92 3.26 -12.34
CA SER A 8 4.15 2.96 -13.55
C SER A 8 4.33 4.11 -14.54
N PRO A 9 5.26 4.02 -15.46
CA PRO A 9 5.46 5.06 -16.48
C PRO A 9 4.17 5.30 -17.27
N GLY A 10 3.82 6.56 -17.48
CA GLY A 10 2.63 6.93 -18.22
C GLY A 10 1.32 6.90 -17.42
N VAL A 11 1.34 6.43 -16.18
CA VAL A 11 0.16 6.45 -15.31
C VAL A 11 0.48 7.25 -14.05
N VAL A 12 -0.26 8.31 -13.83
CA VAL A 12 -0.09 9.18 -12.67
C VAL A 12 -0.95 8.69 -11.51
N GLY A 13 -0.42 8.75 -10.31
CA GLY A 13 -1.20 8.51 -9.10
C GLY A 13 -1.17 7.08 -8.58
N VAL A 14 -0.33 6.21 -9.14
CA VAL A 14 -0.20 4.85 -8.59
C VAL A 14 0.40 4.92 -7.18
N PRO A 15 0.07 3.94 -6.29
CA PRO A 15 0.67 3.87 -4.97
C PRO A 15 2.19 3.74 -5.02
N ASP A 16 2.86 4.19 -3.96
CA ASP A 16 4.32 4.23 -3.93
C ASP A 16 4.96 2.85 -3.84
N ARG A 17 4.28 1.89 -3.20
CA ARG A 17 4.87 0.60 -2.88
C ARG A 17 3.89 -0.53 -3.07
N ILE A 18 4.46 -1.68 -3.41
CA ILE A 18 3.77 -2.98 -3.37
C ILE A 18 4.41 -3.76 -2.23
N VAL A 19 3.59 -4.35 -1.38
CA VAL A 19 4.06 -5.18 -0.26
C VAL A 19 3.47 -6.57 -0.39
N LEU A 20 4.33 -7.56 -0.33
CA LEU A 20 3.96 -8.97 -0.41
C LEU A 20 4.18 -9.62 0.95
N PHE A 21 3.22 -10.42 1.37
CA PHE A 21 3.31 -11.20 2.59
C PHE A 21 3.23 -12.70 2.26
N PRO A 22 3.76 -13.55 3.16
CA PRO A 22 3.59 -14.99 3.00
C PRO A 22 2.11 -15.37 2.88
N GLY A 23 1.83 -16.38 2.08
CA GLY A 23 0.45 -16.80 1.83
C GLY A 23 -0.19 -16.12 0.62
N GLY A 24 0.58 -15.36 -0.15
CA GLY A 24 0.10 -14.74 -1.37
C GLY A 24 -0.64 -13.42 -1.17
N VAL A 25 -0.55 -12.83 0.00
CA VAL A 25 -1.17 -11.53 0.27
C VAL A 25 -0.34 -10.44 -0.38
N LEU A 26 -1.00 -9.61 -1.20
CA LEU A 26 -0.39 -8.47 -1.87
C LEU A 26 -1.21 -7.22 -1.55
N ILE A 27 -0.55 -6.18 -1.07
CA ILE A 27 -1.19 -4.90 -0.83
C ILE A 27 -0.39 -3.78 -1.48
N PHE A 28 -1.07 -2.67 -1.72
CA PHE A 28 -0.45 -1.43 -2.18
C PHE A 28 -0.41 -0.45 -1.01
N VAL A 29 0.66 0.32 -0.93
CA VAL A 29 0.85 1.29 0.14
C VAL A 29 1.22 2.63 -0.46
N GLU A 30 0.49 3.66 -0.05
CA GLU A 30 0.77 5.05 -0.35
C GLU A 30 1.31 5.73 0.90
N VAL A 31 2.50 6.32 0.81
CA VAL A 31 3.11 7.03 1.94
C VAL A 31 2.82 8.52 1.79
N LYS A 32 2.25 9.13 2.82
CA LYS A 32 1.94 10.55 2.85
C LYS A 32 2.54 11.21 4.08
N ALA A 33 2.95 12.47 3.93
CA ALA A 33 3.31 13.27 5.09
C ALA A 33 2.08 13.51 5.95
N PRO A 34 2.24 13.61 7.29
CA PRO A 34 1.13 13.88 8.18
C PRO A 34 0.34 15.13 7.74
N GLY A 35 -0.97 15.02 7.77
CA GLY A 35 -1.86 16.11 7.38
C GLY A 35 -2.06 16.29 5.88
N LYS A 36 -1.41 15.52 5.05
CA LYS A 36 -1.60 15.57 3.60
C LYS A 36 -2.73 14.63 3.18
N VAL A 37 -3.45 15.04 2.13
CA VAL A 37 -4.52 14.23 1.54
C VAL A 37 -4.10 13.72 0.17
N LEU A 38 -4.80 12.69 -0.31
CA LEU A 38 -4.55 12.16 -1.63
C LEU A 38 -4.94 13.18 -2.71
N ARG A 39 -4.11 13.25 -3.76
CA ARG A 39 -4.46 14.00 -4.96
C ARG A 39 -5.54 13.25 -5.75
N ALA A 40 -6.22 13.95 -6.64
CA ALA A 40 -7.30 13.36 -7.45
C ALA A 40 -6.84 12.12 -8.22
N SER A 41 -5.66 12.17 -8.84
CA SER A 41 -5.12 11.02 -9.57
C SER A 41 -4.87 9.81 -8.66
N GLN A 42 -4.46 10.05 -7.43
CA GLN A 42 -4.24 8.99 -6.45
C GLN A 42 -5.55 8.36 -6.01
N LEU A 43 -6.60 9.16 -5.84
CA LEU A 43 -7.94 8.65 -5.51
C LEU A 43 -8.49 7.78 -6.63
N VAL A 44 -8.29 8.17 -7.88
CA VAL A 44 -8.70 7.38 -9.04
C VAL A 44 -8.00 6.03 -9.04
N GLN A 45 -6.69 6.01 -8.86
CA GLN A 45 -5.94 4.75 -8.86
C GLN A 45 -6.31 3.88 -7.67
N LYS A 46 -6.54 4.47 -6.49
CA LYS A 46 -7.01 3.72 -5.33
C LYS A 46 -8.32 3.01 -5.62
N LYS A 47 -9.28 3.72 -6.23
CA LYS A 47 -10.57 3.13 -6.57
C LYS A 47 -10.42 2.00 -7.59
N LEU A 48 -9.63 2.20 -8.63
CA LEU A 48 -9.42 1.18 -9.66
C LEU A 48 -8.79 -0.08 -9.07
N ILE A 49 -7.79 0.06 -8.23
CA ILE A 49 -7.12 -1.06 -7.59
C ILE A 49 -8.07 -1.79 -6.63
N ASN A 50 -8.84 -1.05 -5.84
CA ASN A 50 -9.84 -1.63 -4.95
C ASN A 50 -10.90 -2.41 -5.74
N ASP A 51 -11.32 -1.87 -6.87
CA ASP A 51 -12.32 -2.52 -7.72
C ASP A 51 -11.78 -3.83 -8.32
N MET A 52 -10.47 -3.95 -8.47
CA MET A 52 -9.83 -5.18 -8.93
C MET A 52 -9.58 -6.19 -7.81
N GLY A 53 -10.02 -5.89 -6.60
CA GLY A 53 -9.94 -6.80 -5.48
C GLY A 53 -8.68 -6.67 -4.63
N ARG A 54 -7.91 -5.61 -4.79
CA ARG A 54 -6.72 -5.37 -3.97
C ARG A 54 -6.91 -4.12 -3.12
N SER A 55 -6.18 -4.09 -2.00
CA SER A 55 -6.28 -2.99 -1.05
C SER A 55 -5.16 -1.98 -1.25
N VAL A 56 -5.50 -0.71 -1.09
CA VAL A 56 -4.54 0.39 -1.04
C VAL A 56 -4.61 1.02 0.33
N TYR A 57 -3.51 1.01 1.06
CA TYR A 57 -3.40 1.59 2.39
C TYR A 57 -2.64 2.90 2.32
N ILE A 58 -3.14 3.89 3.02
CA ILE A 58 -2.48 5.19 3.14
C ILE A 58 -1.88 5.26 4.53
N ILE A 59 -0.56 5.48 4.61
CA ILE A 59 0.14 5.56 5.89
C ILE A 59 0.90 6.87 5.98
N ASP A 60 0.91 7.44 7.18
CA ASP A 60 1.62 8.68 7.47
C ASP A 60 2.45 8.61 8.76
N SER A 61 2.56 7.42 9.36
CA SER A 61 3.33 7.24 10.58
C SER A 61 3.82 5.81 10.72
N PHE A 62 4.83 5.61 11.55
CA PHE A 62 5.32 4.28 11.88
C PHE A 62 4.28 3.44 12.62
N GLU A 63 3.44 4.09 13.43
CA GLU A 63 2.37 3.41 14.14
C GLU A 63 1.38 2.77 13.17
N GLN A 64 1.06 3.45 12.09
CA GLN A 64 0.20 2.91 11.04
C GLN A 64 0.85 1.72 10.35
N VAL A 65 2.16 1.76 10.15
CA VAL A 65 2.88 0.62 9.59
C VAL A 65 2.76 -0.59 10.51
N ASP A 66 2.96 -0.42 11.80
CA ASP A 66 2.82 -1.50 12.77
C ASP A 66 1.41 -2.07 12.76
N THR A 67 0.39 -1.22 12.74
CA THR A 67 -1.00 -1.64 12.69
C THR A 67 -1.28 -2.43 11.42
N LEU A 68 -0.78 -1.96 10.29
CA LEU A 68 -0.98 -2.57 8.99
C LEU A 68 -0.40 -3.98 8.94
N VAL A 69 0.82 -4.17 9.44
CA VAL A 69 1.51 -5.46 9.34
C VAL A 69 1.18 -6.41 10.48
N SER A 70 0.58 -5.92 11.56
CA SER A 70 0.30 -6.71 12.75
C SER A 70 -0.44 -8.01 12.48
N PRO A 71 -1.49 -8.03 11.62
CA PRO A 71 -2.19 -9.28 11.33
C PRO A 71 -1.32 -10.34 10.67
N PHE A 72 -0.18 -9.95 10.11
CA PHE A 72 0.71 -10.85 9.38
C PHE A 72 1.92 -11.27 10.21
N ARG A 73 2.11 -10.66 11.39
CA ARG A 73 3.25 -11.00 12.24
C ARG A 73 3.11 -12.42 12.77
N GLY A 74 4.20 -13.18 12.71
CA GLY A 74 4.22 -14.55 13.20
C GLY A 74 3.59 -15.57 12.27
N ARG A 75 2.98 -15.15 11.17
CA ARG A 75 2.39 -16.09 10.21
C ARG A 75 3.44 -16.94 9.53
N ASN A 76 4.61 -16.38 9.38
CA ASN A 76 5.71 -17.06 8.75
C ASN A 76 6.99 -16.55 9.41
N ALA A 77 7.72 -17.44 10.00
CA ALA A 77 8.93 -17.11 10.73
C ALA A 77 10.14 -16.87 9.81
N VAL A 78 9.98 -17.00 8.56
CA VAL A 78 11.08 -16.73 7.63
C VAL A 78 11.04 -15.31 7.14
#